data_fb97dccc440f3d27e5e08de4df7120cf
#
_entry.id   fb97dccc440f3d27e5e08de4df7120cf
#
_cell.length_a   1.000
_cell.length_b   1.000
_cell.length_c   1.000
_cell.angle_alpha   90.00
_cell.angle_beta   90.00
_cell.angle_gamma   90.00
#
_symmetry.space_group_name_H-M   'P 1'
#
loop_
_entity.id
_entity.type
_entity.pdbx_description
1 polymer ?
#
loop_
_entity_poly.entity_id
_entity_poly.type
_entity_poly.pdbx_seq_one_letter_code
_entity_poly.pdbx_strand_id
1 'polypeptide(L)'
;ASRASRLGEDLADVFWELAEEPTITIRPIDSAIREQGDALGDVFAGLLEDGDALRETMSAATDTLLDDLEAIGDQFRVITDLLRDLLEQTGEELSDRFEDISDQETSGPDTGCVANSRNTGTVEGDINVAGIVGSMAIEYDFDPEDDLIEEGDRSLDFRYQTKAVVRACMNRGGVTGKRDYAGGVVGLMDLGRVSACENYGDIASTDGGYVGGIAGASWGTIRDSWVKCHLSGGDYIGGVAGLGATLENCHTLVEIEEGSAYLGAVAGDVDADAAVSDNTFTSERLGALDGISYAGHAEPVDFDTLCTTPGVPESFSRLELTFVADGVVVEVVPFQYGEGIDALPEIPAKKGCSASWP
;
A
#
# COMPACT_ATOMS: atom_id res chain seq x y z
N ALA A 1 -2.14 -14.01 -20.78
CA ALA A 1 -1.32 -13.93 -22.00
C ALA A 1 -0.16 -14.95 -22.01
N SER A 2 0.62 -15.12 -20.93
CA SER A 2 1.85 -15.95 -20.93
C SER A 2 1.62 -17.48 -21.01
N ARG A 3 0.48 -18.01 -20.58
CA ARG A 3 0.18 -19.45 -20.64
C ARG A 3 -0.32 -19.92 -22.01
N ALA A 4 -1.11 -19.10 -22.69
CA ALA A 4 -1.60 -19.42 -24.03
C ALA A 4 -0.48 -19.33 -25.09
N SER A 5 0.45 -18.37 -24.94
CA SER A 5 1.63 -18.24 -25.80
C SER A 5 2.58 -19.44 -25.66
N ARG A 6 2.82 -19.91 -24.41
CA ARG A 6 3.66 -21.12 -24.19
C ARG A 6 3.03 -22.39 -24.72
N LEU A 7 1.71 -22.54 -24.61
CA LEU A 7 1.03 -23.72 -25.16
C LEU A 7 1.07 -23.74 -26.71
N GLY A 8 1.06 -22.57 -27.35
CA GLY A 8 1.24 -22.42 -28.77
C GLY A 8 2.67 -22.76 -29.25
N GLU A 9 3.69 -22.33 -28.49
CA GLU A 9 5.08 -22.67 -28.78
C GLU A 9 5.36 -24.17 -28.55
N ASP A 10 4.91 -24.73 -27.43
CA ASP A 10 5.09 -26.16 -27.13
C ASP A 10 4.37 -27.07 -28.18
N LEU A 11 3.20 -26.66 -28.67
CA LEU A 11 2.50 -27.38 -29.76
C LEU A 11 3.23 -27.24 -31.10
N ALA A 12 3.78 -26.09 -31.43
CA ALA A 12 4.54 -25.89 -32.65
C ALA A 12 5.82 -26.75 -32.66
N ASP A 13 6.53 -26.81 -31.54
CA ASP A 13 7.75 -27.63 -31.39
C ASP A 13 7.46 -29.13 -31.55
N VAL A 14 6.36 -29.62 -30.99
CA VAL A 14 5.92 -31.02 -31.15
C VAL A 14 5.56 -31.33 -32.63
N PHE A 15 4.96 -30.39 -33.36
CA PHE A 15 4.64 -30.57 -34.77
C PHE A 15 5.89 -30.47 -35.65
N TRP A 16 6.88 -29.66 -35.32
CA TRP A 16 8.16 -29.64 -36.05
C TRP A 16 8.97 -30.92 -35.85
N GLU A 17 8.96 -31.50 -34.65
CA GLU A 17 9.64 -32.77 -34.37
C GLU A 17 8.97 -33.97 -35.12
N LEU A 18 7.64 -33.90 -35.37
CA LEU A 18 6.90 -34.88 -36.15
C LEU A 18 7.07 -34.70 -37.67
N ALA A 19 7.53 -33.55 -38.13
CA ALA A 19 7.70 -33.21 -39.56
C ALA A 19 9.12 -33.49 -40.11
N GLU A 20 10.06 -33.97 -39.27
CA GLU A 20 11.34 -34.50 -39.81
C GLU A 20 11.10 -35.75 -40.61
N GLU A 21 11.28 -35.65 -41.93
CA GLU A 21 11.09 -36.73 -42.89
C GLU A 21 11.95 -37.95 -42.55
N PRO A 22 11.40 -39.13 -42.28
CA PRO A 22 12.18 -40.35 -42.19
C PRO A 22 12.69 -40.73 -43.57
N THR A 23 14.00 -40.67 -43.80
CA THR A 23 14.61 -41.14 -45.03
C THR A 23 14.52 -42.67 -45.09
N ILE A 24 13.53 -43.22 -45.81
CA ILE A 24 13.38 -44.63 -45.99
C ILE A 24 14.11 -45.04 -47.28
N THR A 25 15.22 -45.80 -47.15
CA THR A 25 15.94 -46.37 -48.25
C THR A 25 15.33 -47.77 -48.62
N ILE A 26 14.54 -47.84 -49.67
CA ILE A 26 13.95 -49.11 -50.21
C ILE A 26 14.88 -49.74 -51.25
N ARG A 27 15.36 -50.95 -50.98
CA ARG A 27 16.07 -51.78 -52.03
C ARG A 27 15.05 -52.40 -52.93
N PRO A 28 15.25 -52.37 -54.31
CA PRO A 28 14.30 -52.93 -55.26
C PRO A 28 14.36 -54.47 -55.25
N ILE A 29 13.26 -55.11 -54.86
CA ILE A 29 13.04 -56.52 -54.96
C ILE A 29 11.64 -56.70 -55.50
N ASP A 30 11.55 -57.28 -56.76
CA ASP A 30 10.39 -57.81 -57.47
C ASP A 30 9.22 -56.84 -57.81
N SER A 31 8.57 -57.03 -58.95
CA SER A 31 7.53 -56.16 -59.54
C SER A 31 6.28 -56.04 -58.64
N ALA A 32 5.93 -57.07 -57.86
CA ALA A 32 4.81 -57.04 -56.93
C ALA A 32 5.06 -56.15 -55.74
N ILE A 33 6.30 -55.97 -55.33
CA ILE A 33 6.71 -55.07 -54.24
C ILE A 33 6.78 -53.63 -54.73
N ARG A 34 7.05 -53.40 -56.03
CA ARG A 34 6.97 -52.03 -56.60
C ARG A 34 5.55 -51.50 -56.62
N GLU A 35 4.58 -52.34 -57.09
CA GLU A 35 3.16 -51.97 -57.09
C GLU A 35 2.64 -51.65 -55.65
N GLN A 36 3.07 -52.44 -54.67
CA GLN A 36 2.75 -52.14 -53.26
C GLN A 36 3.52 -50.94 -52.70
N GLY A 37 4.75 -50.70 -53.16
CA GLY A 37 5.54 -49.52 -52.82
C GLY A 37 4.95 -48.25 -53.41
N ASP A 38 4.49 -48.25 -54.63
CA ASP A 38 3.82 -47.13 -55.28
C ASP A 38 2.48 -46.82 -54.56
N ALA A 39 1.67 -47.86 -54.25
CA ALA A 39 0.43 -47.71 -53.53
C ALA A 39 0.67 -47.15 -52.04
N LEU A 40 1.77 -47.60 -51.44
CA LEU A 40 2.17 -47.05 -50.12
C LEU A 40 2.65 -45.63 -50.27
N GLY A 41 3.37 -45.28 -51.34
CA GLY A 41 3.79 -43.88 -51.62
C GLY A 41 2.59 -42.96 -51.84
N ASP A 42 1.57 -43.40 -52.54
CA ASP A 42 0.32 -42.64 -52.74
C ASP A 42 -0.43 -42.39 -51.39
N VAL A 43 -0.45 -43.40 -50.51
CA VAL A 43 -1.05 -43.27 -49.18
C VAL A 43 -0.26 -42.30 -48.33
N PHE A 44 1.08 -42.33 -48.35
CA PHE A 44 1.91 -41.37 -47.63
C PHE A 44 1.79 -39.96 -48.21
N ALA A 45 1.70 -39.81 -49.54
CA ALA A 45 1.47 -38.50 -50.16
C ALA A 45 0.10 -37.93 -49.77
N GLY A 46 -0.95 -38.76 -49.75
CA GLY A 46 -2.26 -38.34 -49.22
C GLY A 46 -2.25 -37.96 -47.75
N LEU A 47 -1.53 -38.72 -46.94
CA LEU A 47 -1.38 -38.41 -45.51
C LEU A 47 -0.62 -37.09 -45.25
N LEU A 48 0.36 -36.75 -46.08
CA LEU A 48 1.08 -35.48 -46.02
C LEU A 48 0.19 -34.32 -46.46
N GLU A 49 -0.60 -34.50 -47.52
CA GLU A 49 -1.57 -33.51 -48.01
C GLU A 49 -2.70 -33.27 -46.98
N ASP A 50 -3.21 -34.31 -46.36
CA ASP A 50 -4.18 -34.23 -45.25
C ASP A 50 -3.56 -33.56 -44.00
N GLY A 51 -2.29 -33.84 -43.72
CA GLY A 51 -1.53 -33.22 -42.64
C GLY A 51 -1.33 -31.71 -42.84
N ASP A 52 -1.00 -31.30 -44.08
CA ASP A 52 -0.87 -29.88 -44.42
C ASP A 52 -2.22 -29.16 -44.38
N ALA A 53 -3.29 -29.77 -44.86
CA ALA A 53 -4.66 -29.24 -44.78
C ALA A 53 -5.12 -29.11 -43.32
N LEU A 54 -4.80 -30.08 -42.48
CA LEU A 54 -5.07 -30.01 -41.03
C LEU A 54 -4.29 -28.87 -40.36
N ARG A 55 -3.02 -28.71 -40.73
CA ARG A 55 -2.18 -27.61 -40.20
C ARG A 55 -2.72 -26.24 -40.60
N GLU A 56 -3.13 -26.05 -41.86
CA GLU A 56 -3.74 -24.81 -42.33
C GLU A 56 -5.05 -24.52 -41.58
N THR A 57 -5.90 -25.56 -41.41
CA THR A 57 -7.16 -25.43 -40.70
C THR A 57 -6.95 -25.08 -39.23
N MET A 58 -5.96 -25.71 -38.57
CA MET A 58 -5.61 -25.40 -37.17
C MET A 58 -5.00 -24.00 -37.02
N SER A 59 -4.15 -23.58 -37.99
CA SER A 59 -3.61 -22.20 -37.97
C SER A 59 -4.72 -21.16 -38.10
N ALA A 60 -5.61 -21.33 -39.08
CA ALA A 60 -6.75 -20.45 -39.29
C ALA A 60 -7.70 -20.40 -38.04
N ALA A 61 -7.93 -21.56 -37.42
CA ALA A 61 -8.73 -21.63 -36.19
C ALA A 61 -8.03 -20.94 -35.01
N THR A 62 -6.70 -21.05 -34.95
CA THR A 62 -5.91 -20.37 -33.91
C THR A 62 -5.90 -18.85 -34.11
N ASP A 63 -5.74 -18.39 -35.35
CA ASP A 63 -5.79 -16.96 -35.67
C ASP A 63 -7.19 -16.38 -35.35
N THR A 64 -8.26 -17.08 -35.71
CA THR A 64 -9.63 -16.69 -35.35
C THR A 64 -9.84 -16.66 -33.85
N LEU A 65 -9.30 -17.61 -33.11
CA LEU A 65 -9.39 -17.63 -31.63
C LEU A 65 -8.63 -16.46 -30.98
N LEU A 66 -7.49 -16.09 -31.54
CA LEU A 66 -6.71 -14.94 -31.07
C LEU A 66 -7.45 -13.64 -31.37
N ASP A 67 -8.02 -13.48 -32.57
CA ASP A 67 -8.82 -12.31 -32.92
C ASP A 67 -10.07 -12.19 -32.02
N ASP A 68 -10.75 -13.32 -31.74
CA ASP A 68 -11.90 -13.35 -30.83
C ASP A 68 -11.50 -13.01 -29.39
N LEU A 69 -10.34 -13.49 -28.92
CA LEU A 69 -9.84 -13.13 -27.58
C LEU A 69 -9.43 -11.66 -27.48
N GLU A 70 -8.86 -11.09 -28.53
CA GLU A 70 -8.56 -9.66 -28.61
C GLU A 70 -9.84 -8.83 -28.60
N ALA A 71 -10.84 -9.22 -29.39
CA ALA A 71 -12.16 -8.57 -29.41
C ALA A 71 -12.87 -8.66 -28.05
N ILE A 72 -12.81 -9.80 -27.36
CA ILE A 72 -13.31 -9.96 -25.98
C ILE A 72 -12.53 -9.05 -25.01
N GLY A 73 -11.20 -8.99 -25.14
CA GLY A 73 -10.36 -8.10 -24.33
C GLY A 73 -10.72 -6.63 -24.49
N ASP A 74 -10.98 -6.19 -25.72
CA ASP A 74 -11.41 -4.83 -26.02
C ASP A 74 -12.82 -4.54 -25.47
N GLN A 75 -13.74 -5.50 -25.55
CA GLN A 75 -15.06 -5.36 -24.94
C GLN A 75 -14.97 -5.29 -23.41
N PHE A 76 -14.10 -6.05 -22.78
CA PHE A 76 -13.84 -5.93 -21.34
C PHE A 76 -13.29 -4.55 -20.94
N ARG A 77 -12.41 -3.97 -21.75
CA ARG A 77 -11.94 -2.59 -21.50
C ARG A 77 -13.09 -1.58 -21.58
N VAL A 78 -13.91 -1.66 -22.63
CA VAL A 78 -15.08 -0.78 -22.77
C VAL A 78 -16.05 -0.93 -21.59
N ILE A 79 -16.33 -2.16 -21.15
CA ILE A 79 -17.17 -2.42 -19.99
C ILE A 79 -16.54 -1.85 -18.71
N THR A 80 -15.22 -2.02 -18.53
CA THR A 80 -14.50 -1.48 -17.36
C THR A 80 -14.52 0.04 -17.35
N ASP A 81 -14.30 0.69 -18.52
CA ASP A 81 -14.38 2.14 -18.65
C ASP A 81 -15.79 2.67 -18.38
N LEU A 82 -16.82 2.01 -18.93
CA LEU A 82 -18.21 2.37 -18.64
C LEU A 82 -18.62 2.16 -17.18
N LEU A 83 -18.14 1.09 -16.55
CA LEU A 83 -18.33 0.86 -15.11
C LEU A 83 -17.61 1.90 -14.27
N ARG A 84 -16.41 2.30 -14.67
CA ARG A 84 -15.66 3.37 -14.03
C ARG A 84 -16.39 4.70 -14.14
N ASP A 85 -16.83 5.08 -15.34
CA ASP A 85 -17.59 6.31 -15.56
C ASP A 85 -18.93 6.29 -14.78
N LEU A 86 -19.58 5.12 -14.69
CA LEU A 86 -20.80 4.96 -13.91
C LEU A 86 -20.52 5.07 -12.41
N LEU A 87 -19.43 4.48 -11.92
CA LEU A 87 -19.03 4.56 -10.51
C LEU A 87 -18.58 5.98 -10.15
N GLU A 88 -17.89 6.71 -11.03
CA GLU A 88 -17.54 8.11 -10.83
C GLU A 88 -18.80 8.99 -10.75
N GLN A 89 -19.77 8.82 -11.68
CA GLN A 89 -21.05 9.54 -11.63
C GLN A 89 -21.92 9.14 -10.43
N THR A 90 -21.92 7.87 -10.07
CA THR A 90 -22.70 7.36 -8.94
C THR A 90 -22.02 7.68 -7.61
N GLY A 91 -20.68 7.76 -7.59
CA GLY A 91 -19.87 8.13 -6.44
C GLY A 91 -20.16 9.55 -5.94
N GLU A 92 -20.27 10.53 -6.84
CA GLU A 92 -20.65 11.90 -6.48
C GLU A 92 -22.09 11.98 -5.94
N GLU A 93 -23.03 11.24 -6.52
CA GLU A 93 -24.43 11.17 -6.02
C GLU A 93 -24.57 10.33 -4.75
N LEU A 94 -23.71 9.31 -4.55
CA LEU A 94 -23.72 8.47 -3.35
C LEU A 94 -23.02 9.14 -2.17
N SER A 95 -21.94 9.89 -2.38
CA SER A 95 -21.26 10.63 -1.31
C SER A 95 -22.19 11.62 -0.63
N ASP A 96 -23.11 12.25 -1.37
CA ASP A 96 -24.12 13.17 -0.84
C ASP A 96 -25.16 12.45 0.04
N ARG A 97 -25.27 11.14 -0.03
CA ARG A 97 -26.19 10.32 0.79
C ARG A 97 -25.59 9.88 2.11
N PHE A 98 -24.29 10.00 2.29
CA PHE A 98 -23.62 9.64 3.52
C PHE A 98 -23.25 10.90 4.31
N GLU A 99 -23.64 10.94 5.56
CA GLU A 99 -23.21 11.96 6.52
C GLU A 99 -22.19 11.34 7.45
N ASP A 100 -20.95 11.81 7.38
CA ASP A 100 -19.91 11.41 8.34
C ASP A 100 -20.17 12.05 9.70
N ILE A 101 -20.51 11.22 10.68
CA ILE A 101 -20.74 11.65 12.07
C ILE A 101 -19.57 11.31 13.00
N SER A 102 -18.40 11.03 12.45
CA SER A 102 -17.22 10.59 13.23
C SER A 102 -16.74 11.66 14.23
N ASP A 103 -16.96 12.93 13.94
CA ASP A 103 -16.63 14.04 14.86
C ASP A 103 -17.65 14.26 15.95
N GLN A 104 -18.83 13.64 15.86
CA GLN A 104 -19.85 13.76 16.87
C GLN A 104 -19.58 12.78 18.02
N GLU A 105 -19.64 13.26 19.26
CA GLU A 105 -19.65 12.42 20.45
C GLU A 105 -21.01 11.75 20.59
N THR A 106 -21.17 10.61 19.92
CA THR A 106 -22.41 9.83 20.07
C THR A 106 -22.25 8.83 21.22
N SER A 107 -23.22 8.79 22.14
CA SER A 107 -23.34 7.79 23.19
C SER A 107 -23.82 6.42 22.68
N GLY A 108 -23.75 6.19 21.38
CA GLY A 108 -24.15 4.95 20.71
C GLY A 108 -23.14 3.82 20.87
N PRO A 109 -23.45 2.63 20.33
CA PRO A 109 -22.54 1.50 20.34
C PRO A 109 -21.20 1.86 19.66
N ASP A 110 -20.11 1.20 20.08
CA ASP A 110 -18.74 1.37 19.53
C ASP A 110 -18.60 0.83 18.09
N THR A 111 -19.69 0.72 17.34
CA THR A 111 -19.71 0.33 15.93
C THR A 111 -18.93 1.38 15.12
N GLY A 112 -18.08 0.95 14.19
CA GLY A 112 -17.22 1.83 13.42
C GLY A 112 -16.06 2.45 14.23
N CYS A 113 -15.68 1.85 15.37
CA CYS A 113 -14.62 2.35 16.23
C CYS A 113 -13.54 1.29 16.49
N VAL A 114 -12.28 1.66 16.24
CA VAL A 114 -11.10 0.93 16.67
C VAL A 114 -10.45 1.74 17.80
N ALA A 115 -10.34 1.15 18.99
CA ALA A 115 -9.82 1.86 20.14
C ALA A 115 -8.84 1.02 20.96
N ASN A 116 -7.88 1.69 21.63
CA ASN A 116 -6.92 1.09 22.54
C ASN A 116 -6.14 -0.10 21.95
N SER A 117 -5.94 -0.10 20.63
CA SER A 117 -5.24 -1.15 19.90
C SER A 117 -3.75 -0.82 19.80
N ARG A 118 -2.92 -1.87 19.84
CA ARG A 118 -1.47 -1.71 19.77
C ARG A 118 -0.86 -2.70 18.79
N ASN A 119 -0.05 -2.18 17.87
CA ASN A 119 0.82 -2.97 17.02
C ASN A 119 2.28 -2.88 17.46
N THR A 120 2.96 -4.03 17.52
CA THR A 120 4.41 -4.12 17.79
C THR A 120 5.13 -4.97 16.76
N GLY A 121 4.39 -5.56 15.82
CA GLY A 121 4.92 -6.38 14.74
C GLY A 121 5.10 -5.57 13.45
N THR A 122 6.01 -5.99 12.60
CA THR A 122 6.18 -5.42 11.26
C THR A 122 4.96 -5.73 10.40
N VAL A 123 4.50 -4.75 9.63
CA VAL A 123 3.41 -4.88 8.65
C VAL A 123 3.97 -4.61 7.27
N GLU A 124 3.74 -5.52 6.35
CA GLU A 124 4.13 -5.38 4.95
C GLU A 124 2.91 -5.62 4.05
N GLY A 125 2.74 -4.80 3.03
CA GLY A 125 1.60 -4.90 2.11
C GLY A 125 1.84 -4.20 0.79
N ASP A 126 0.83 -4.22 -0.08
CA ASP A 126 0.93 -3.63 -1.41
C ASP A 126 0.48 -2.17 -1.43
N ILE A 127 -0.74 -1.89 -0.99
CA ILE A 127 -1.37 -0.57 -0.97
C ILE A 127 -2.22 -0.40 0.29
N ASN A 128 -2.44 0.82 0.76
CA ASN A 128 -3.22 1.14 1.96
C ASN A 128 -2.69 0.40 3.20
N VAL A 129 -1.40 0.51 3.47
CA VAL A 129 -0.72 -0.28 4.51
C VAL A 129 -0.55 0.54 5.77
N ALA A 130 -0.93 -0.02 6.91
CA ALA A 130 -0.74 0.65 8.20
C ALA A 130 -0.60 -0.32 9.38
N GLY A 131 -0.14 0.22 10.51
CA GLY A 131 0.01 -0.55 11.73
C GLY A 131 -1.31 -0.96 12.39
N ILE A 132 -2.42 -0.22 12.19
CA ILE A 132 -3.71 -0.44 12.86
C ILE A 132 -4.85 -0.67 11.85
N VAL A 133 -5.05 0.24 10.89
CA VAL A 133 -6.18 0.19 9.93
C VAL A 133 -5.66 0.48 8.53
N GLY A 134 -5.87 -0.41 7.59
CA GLY A 134 -5.44 -0.23 6.20
C GLY A 134 -6.20 0.90 5.50
N SER A 135 -7.52 0.91 5.61
CA SER A 135 -8.36 1.92 4.98
C SER A 135 -9.57 2.28 5.85
N MET A 136 -9.95 3.56 5.85
CA MET A 136 -11.18 4.12 6.41
C MET A 136 -11.95 4.76 5.25
N ALA A 137 -12.82 3.99 4.62
CA ALA A 137 -13.57 4.38 3.44
C ALA A 137 -14.98 3.79 3.49
N ILE A 138 -15.91 4.38 2.74
CA ILE A 138 -17.21 3.76 2.48
C ILE A 138 -16.99 2.71 1.40
N GLU A 139 -17.41 1.48 1.67
CA GLU A 139 -17.45 0.43 0.68
C GLU A 139 -18.71 0.64 -0.18
N TYR A 140 -18.49 0.95 -1.45
CA TYR A 140 -19.56 1.12 -2.43
C TYR A 140 -19.80 -0.16 -3.26
N ASP A 141 -19.19 -1.28 -2.84
CA ASP A 141 -19.37 -2.53 -3.54
C ASP A 141 -20.84 -2.96 -3.46
N PHE A 142 -21.43 -3.13 -4.64
CA PHE A 142 -22.76 -3.68 -4.78
C PHE A 142 -22.73 -5.13 -4.31
N ASP A 143 -23.34 -5.41 -3.14
CA ASP A 143 -23.58 -6.77 -2.68
C ASP A 143 -24.88 -7.29 -3.34
N PRO A 144 -24.79 -8.20 -4.34
CA PRO A 144 -25.99 -8.69 -5.03
C PRO A 144 -26.93 -9.48 -4.12
N GLU A 145 -26.49 -9.91 -2.95
CA GLU A 145 -27.29 -10.68 -2.01
C GLU A 145 -28.10 -9.75 -1.08
N ASP A 146 -27.51 -8.63 -0.66
CA ASP A 146 -28.15 -7.68 0.25
C ASP A 146 -28.88 -6.54 -0.50
N ASP A 147 -28.34 -6.08 -1.64
CA ASP A 147 -28.88 -4.94 -2.38
C ASP A 147 -30.03 -5.27 -3.34
N LEU A 148 -30.33 -6.55 -3.56
CA LEU A 148 -31.48 -6.99 -4.37
C LEU A 148 -32.79 -7.13 -3.56
N ILE A 149 -32.75 -6.90 -2.26
CA ILE A 149 -33.93 -7.00 -1.40
C ILE A 149 -34.41 -5.58 -1.09
N GLU A 150 -35.38 -5.15 -1.85
CA GLU A 150 -36.46 -4.19 -1.64
C GLU A 150 -36.64 -3.21 -2.81
N GLU A 151 -37.47 -3.61 -3.75
CA GLU A 151 -38.35 -2.67 -4.45
C GLU A 151 -39.34 -2.09 -3.44
N GLY A 152 -38.90 -1.21 -2.54
CA GLY A 152 -39.70 -0.48 -1.60
C GLY A 152 -39.53 1.01 -1.78
N ASP A 153 -40.57 1.66 -2.24
CA ASP A 153 -40.85 3.11 -2.25
C ASP A 153 -39.62 4.04 -2.17
N ARG A 154 -39.06 4.40 -3.35
CA ARG A 154 -37.91 5.32 -3.53
C ARG A 154 -38.24 6.81 -3.20
N SER A 155 -39.23 7.08 -2.38
CA SER A 155 -39.70 8.44 -2.10
C SER A 155 -39.16 9.07 -0.82
N LEU A 156 -38.25 8.40 -0.09
CA LEU A 156 -37.65 8.94 1.13
C LEU A 156 -36.16 9.20 0.88
N ASP A 157 -35.77 10.44 1.02
CA ASP A 157 -34.38 10.90 0.99
C ASP A 157 -33.69 10.42 2.28
N PHE A 158 -33.20 9.18 2.30
CA PHE A 158 -32.46 8.66 3.43
C PHE A 158 -31.00 9.12 3.32
N ARG A 159 -30.54 9.89 4.29
CA ARG A 159 -29.12 10.10 4.53
C ARG A 159 -28.63 8.99 5.45
N TYR A 160 -27.68 8.23 5.00
CA TYR A 160 -27.01 7.22 5.82
C TYR A 160 -25.97 7.91 6.69
N GLN A 161 -26.02 7.70 8.00
CA GLN A 161 -24.96 8.17 8.90
C GLN A 161 -23.86 7.11 8.95
N THR A 162 -22.64 7.52 8.66
CA THR A 162 -21.47 6.67 8.78
C THR A 162 -20.56 7.15 9.89
N LYS A 163 -19.84 6.24 10.53
CA LYS A 163 -18.89 6.53 11.61
C LYS A 163 -17.66 5.66 11.45
N ALA A 164 -16.51 6.29 11.33
CA ALA A 164 -15.20 5.63 11.29
C ALA A 164 -14.24 6.36 12.25
N VAL A 165 -13.94 5.74 13.39
CA VAL A 165 -13.12 6.36 14.44
C VAL A 165 -11.99 5.43 14.85
N VAL A 166 -10.77 5.95 14.83
CA VAL A 166 -9.59 5.30 15.42
C VAL A 166 -9.10 6.17 16.58
N ARG A 167 -9.07 5.62 17.78
CA ARG A 167 -8.69 6.40 18.97
C ARG A 167 -7.80 5.66 19.96
N ALA A 168 -6.88 6.38 20.59
CA ALA A 168 -6.00 5.86 21.61
C ALA A 168 -5.25 4.58 21.16
N CYS A 169 -4.85 4.54 19.90
CA CYS A 169 -4.11 3.43 19.31
C CYS A 169 -2.63 3.77 19.19
N MET A 170 -1.79 2.74 19.24
CA MET A 170 -0.34 2.92 19.21
C MET A 170 0.31 1.93 18.21
N ASN A 171 1.12 2.44 17.31
CA ASN A 171 2.01 1.63 16.48
C ASN A 171 3.47 1.76 16.94
N ARG A 172 4.16 0.64 17.07
CA ARG A 172 5.61 0.52 17.31
C ARG A 172 6.31 -0.37 16.30
N GLY A 173 5.54 -1.05 15.45
CA GLY A 173 6.09 -1.90 14.40
C GLY A 173 6.41 -1.09 13.15
N GLY A 174 7.44 -1.50 12.41
CA GLY A 174 7.71 -0.95 11.10
C GLY A 174 6.57 -1.25 10.12
N VAL A 175 6.24 -0.29 9.26
CA VAL A 175 5.22 -0.46 8.21
C VAL A 175 5.87 -0.22 6.86
N THR A 176 5.73 -1.18 5.95
CA THR A 176 6.28 -1.08 4.60
C THR A 176 5.19 -1.33 3.57
N GLY A 177 4.82 -0.30 2.84
CA GLY A 177 4.00 -0.36 1.65
C GLY A 177 4.86 -0.57 0.41
N LYS A 178 4.33 -1.27 -0.58
CA LYS A 178 4.99 -1.36 -1.88
C LYS A 178 4.61 -0.17 -2.77
N ARG A 179 3.36 0.28 -2.67
CA ARG A 179 2.80 1.40 -3.41
C ARG A 179 2.27 2.47 -2.46
N ASP A 180 1.32 3.25 -2.90
CA ASP A 180 0.80 4.42 -2.18
C ASP A 180 0.07 4.08 -0.88
N TYR A 181 0.00 5.08 -0.02
CA TYR A 181 -0.73 5.13 1.23
C TYR A 181 -0.18 4.22 2.33
N ALA A 182 1.00 4.58 2.83
CA ALA A 182 1.60 3.96 4.00
C ALA A 182 1.48 4.87 5.22
N GLY A 183 0.91 4.38 6.32
CA GLY A 183 0.73 5.14 7.55
C GLY A 183 1.01 4.35 8.82
N GLY A 184 1.40 5.04 9.88
CA GLY A 184 1.64 4.39 11.18
C GLY A 184 0.36 3.84 11.80
N VAL A 185 -0.76 4.55 11.63
CA VAL A 185 -2.07 4.19 12.20
C VAL A 185 -3.07 3.85 11.11
N VAL A 186 -3.20 4.68 10.07
CA VAL A 186 -4.12 4.47 8.94
C VAL A 186 -3.35 4.60 7.63
N GLY A 187 -3.60 3.72 6.66
CA GLY A 187 -3.03 3.85 5.31
C GLY A 187 -3.74 4.94 4.51
N LEU A 188 -5.02 4.73 4.23
CA LEU A 188 -5.89 5.67 3.51
C LEU A 188 -7.11 6.01 4.36
N MET A 189 -7.45 7.30 4.45
CA MET A 189 -8.58 7.79 5.22
C MET A 189 -9.43 8.73 4.36
N ASP A 190 -10.47 8.20 3.73
CA ASP A 190 -11.40 8.99 2.91
C ASP A 190 -12.39 9.77 3.77
N LEU A 191 -12.66 9.29 4.98
CA LEU A 191 -13.56 9.92 5.94
C LEU A 191 -13.19 9.49 7.37
N GLY A 192 -13.81 10.08 8.35
CA GLY A 192 -13.68 9.65 9.73
C GLY A 192 -12.72 10.48 10.57
N ARG A 193 -12.37 9.93 11.73
CA ARG A 193 -11.51 10.60 12.70
C ARG A 193 -10.45 9.69 13.32
N VAL A 194 -9.23 10.17 13.35
CA VAL A 194 -8.14 9.61 14.16
C VAL A 194 -7.84 10.54 15.33
N SER A 195 -7.79 10.05 16.55
CA SER A 195 -7.53 10.88 17.72
C SER A 195 -6.74 10.19 18.82
N ALA A 196 -5.88 10.94 19.49
CA ALA A 196 -5.05 10.47 20.60
C ALA A 196 -4.25 9.20 20.24
N CYS A 197 -3.72 9.15 19.02
CA CYS A 197 -2.95 8.02 18.53
C CYS A 197 -1.44 8.33 18.54
N GLU A 198 -0.65 7.28 18.61
CA GLU A 198 0.79 7.39 18.71
C GLU A 198 1.47 6.49 17.65
N ASN A 199 2.52 7.01 17.01
CA ASN A 199 3.38 6.17 16.15
C ASN A 199 4.85 6.33 16.49
N TYR A 200 5.52 5.20 16.70
CA TYR A 200 6.96 5.07 16.98
C TYR A 200 7.64 4.06 16.04
N GLY A 201 6.91 3.49 15.10
CA GLY A 201 7.46 2.59 14.08
C GLY A 201 7.83 3.36 12.82
N ASP A 202 8.91 2.97 12.16
CA ASP A 202 9.32 3.56 10.90
C ASP A 202 8.36 3.18 9.78
N ILE A 203 8.08 4.13 8.89
CA ILE A 203 7.12 3.97 7.82
C ILE A 203 7.81 4.16 6.48
N ALA A 204 7.64 3.21 5.59
CA ALA A 204 8.25 3.24 4.27
C ALA A 204 7.26 2.87 3.15
N SER A 205 7.45 3.49 1.98
CA SER A 205 6.89 3.01 0.72
C SER A 205 8.03 2.79 -0.28
N THR A 206 8.09 1.61 -0.91
CA THR A 206 9.23 1.26 -1.80
C THR A 206 9.09 1.83 -3.20
N ASP A 207 7.90 1.87 -3.75
CA ASP A 207 7.63 2.29 -5.14
C ASP A 207 6.54 3.36 -5.24
N GLY A 208 5.99 3.84 -4.11
CA GLY A 208 4.89 4.81 -4.07
C GLY A 208 5.14 6.00 -3.18
N GLY A 209 4.12 6.84 -3.03
CA GLY A 209 4.09 8.03 -2.19
C GLY A 209 3.02 7.97 -1.10
N TYR A 210 2.65 9.13 -0.59
CA TYR A 210 1.68 9.31 0.49
C TYR A 210 2.07 8.52 1.75
N VAL A 211 3.19 8.94 2.34
CA VAL A 211 3.73 8.33 3.56
C VAL A 211 3.52 9.28 4.74
N GLY A 212 2.89 8.77 5.79
CA GLY A 212 2.64 9.59 6.99
C GLY A 212 2.85 8.85 8.30
N GLY A 213 3.28 9.59 9.30
CA GLY A 213 3.48 9.02 10.62
C GLY A 213 2.17 8.52 11.26
N ILE A 214 1.04 9.16 10.98
CA ILE A 214 -0.30 8.71 11.38
C ILE A 214 -1.05 8.16 10.18
N ALA A 215 -1.21 8.91 9.10
CA ALA A 215 -1.96 8.48 7.92
C ALA A 215 -1.17 8.70 6.64
N GLY A 216 -1.22 7.77 5.69
CA GLY A 216 -0.66 7.98 4.35
C GLY A 216 -1.33 9.15 3.65
N ALA A 217 -2.65 9.12 3.52
CA ALA A 217 -3.48 10.26 3.14
C ALA A 217 -4.75 10.32 3.98
N SER A 218 -5.28 11.53 4.22
CA SER A 218 -6.46 11.76 5.05
C SER A 218 -7.30 12.90 4.51
N TRP A 219 -8.55 12.62 4.21
CA TRP A 219 -9.61 13.60 3.98
C TRP A 219 -10.52 13.82 5.20
N GLY A 220 -10.27 13.07 6.29
CA GLY A 220 -10.93 13.24 7.57
C GLY A 220 -10.12 14.05 8.57
N THR A 221 -10.45 13.91 9.86
CA THR A 221 -9.83 14.65 10.97
C THR A 221 -8.77 13.80 11.68
N ILE A 222 -7.54 14.32 11.79
CA ILE A 222 -6.48 13.77 12.66
C ILE A 222 -6.16 14.77 13.74
N ARG A 223 -6.29 14.37 15.02
CA ARG A 223 -6.04 15.26 16.14
C ARG A 223 -5.38 14.59 17.35
N ASP A 224 -4.78 15.41 18.21
CA ASP A 224 -4.20 15.00 19.50
C ASP A 224 -3.21 13.84 19.39
N SER A 225 -2.46 13.75 18.30
CA SER A 225 -1.66 12.57 17.96
C SER A 225 -0.16 12.86 17.99
N TRP A 226 0.64 11.85 18.30
CA TRP A 226 2.08 11.96 18.51
C TRP A 226 2.87 11.03 17.59
N VAL A 227 3.92 11.57 16.99
CA VAL A 227 4.77 10.82 16.06
C VAL A 227 6.24 11.03 16.35
N LYS A 228 6.98 9.91 16.48
CA LYS A 228 8.45 9.91 16.55
C LYS A 228 9.01 8.72 15.78
N CYS A 229 9.43 8.94 14.53
CA CYS A 229 9.86 7.87 13.64
C CYS A 229 10.66 8.38 12.42
N HIS A 230 11.20 7.45 11.63
CA HIS A 230 11.74 7.71 10.31
C HIS A 230 10.69 7.43 9.24
N LEU A 231 10.74 8.24 8.16
CA LEU A 231 9.84 8.13 7.02
C LEU A 231 10.66 8.01 5.73
N SER A 232 10.22 7.19 4.80
CA SER A 232 10.82 7.08 3.47
C SER A 232 9.79 6.74 2.40
N GLY A 233 9.96 7.26 1.19
CA GLY A 233 9.05 7.02 0.07
C GLY A 233 9.36 7.89 -1.14
N GLY A 234 8.39 7.99 -2.05
CA GLY A 234 8.45 8.88 -3.22
C GLY A 234 8.06 10.31 -2.86
N ASP A 235 6.84 10.70 -3.21
CA ASP A 235 6.28 12.03 -2.98
C ASP A 235 5.26 12.03 -1.83
N TYR A 236 4.91 13.21 -1.32
CA TYR A 236 3.92 13.40 -0.26
C TYR A 236 4.29 12.65 1.03
N ILE A 237 5.34 13.12 1.71
CA ILE A 237 5.79 12.54 2.97
C ILE A 237 5.62 13.56 4.08
N GLY A 238 4.89 13.19 5.14
CA GLY A 238 4.62 14.09 6.25
C GLY A 238 4.60 13.42 7.63
N GLY A 239 5.00 14.19 8.63
CA GLY A 239 5.07 13.69 10.00
C GLY A 239 3.74 13.17 10.54
N VAL A 240 2.63 13.85 10.24
CA VAL A 240 1.27 13.39 10.56
C VAL A 240 0.67 12.67 9.37
N ALA A 241 0.63 13.31 8.21
CA ALA A 241 0.04 12.76 7.00
C ALA A 241 0.85 13.10 5.75
N GLY A 242 0.91 12.20 4.78
CA GLY A 242 1.46 12.50 3.47
C GLY A 242 0.63 13.58 2.77
N LEU A 243 -0.69 13.42 2.75
CA LEU A 243 -1.68 14.43 2.39
C LEU A 243 -2.71 14.56 3.53
N GLY A 244 -3.03 15.79 3.96
CA GLY A 244 -3.95 16.01 5.06
C GLY A 244 -5.05 17.03 4.76
N ALA A 245 -6.26 16.82 5.32
CA ALA A 245 -7.37 17.78 5.26
C ALA A 245 -7.54 18.52 6.60
N THR A 246 -7.77 17.82 7.70
CA THR A 246 -7.88 18.44 9.05
C THR A 246 -6.84 17.86 9.98
N LEU A 247 -5.90 18.71 10.41
CA LEU A 247 -4.78 18.32 11.29
C LEU A 247 -4.74 19.28 12.50
N GLU A 248 -5.09 18.78 13.68
CA GLU A 248 -5.23 19.61 14.89
C GLU A 248 -4.42 19.04 16.07
N ASN A 249 -3.65 19.88 16.75
CA ASN A 249 -2.93 19.55 17.98
C ASN A 249 -2.11 18.23 17.84
N CYS A 250 -1.40 18.09 16.74
CA CYS A 250 -0.50 16.95 16.50
C CYS A 250 0.96 17.36 16.69
N HIS A 251 1.76 16.42 17.18
CA HIS A 251 3.13 16.68 17.60
C HIS A 251 4.10 15.70 16.96
N THR A 252 5.11 16.20 16.25
CA THR A 252 5.97 15.33 15.44
C THR A 252 7.46 15.56 15.69
N LEU A 253 8.19 14.46 15.71
CA LEU A 253 9.65 14.40 15.63
C LEU A 253 10.00 13.34 14.59
N VAL A 254 10.18 13.76 13.35
CA VAL A 254 10.40 12.85 12.25
C VAL A 254 11.67 13.20 11.48
N GLU A 255 12.28 12.16 10.92
CA GLU A 255 13.34 12.28 9.94
C GLU A 255 12.87 11.63 8.64
N ILE A 256 12.96 12.35 7.52
CA ILE A 256 12.69 11.83 6.19
C ILE A 256 14.01 11.40 5.58
N GLU A 257 14.18 10.10 5.39
CA GLU A 257 15.42 9.52 4.87
C GLU A 257 15.47 9.59 3.34
N GLU A 258 14.35 9.25 2.68
CA GLU A 258 14.19 9.29 1.22
C GLU A 258 12.87 9.96 0.88
N GLY A 259 12.85 10.82 -0.13
CA GLY A 259 11.68 11.52 -0.64
C GLY A 259 12.05 12.48 -1.76
N SER A 260 11.14 12.70 -2.71
CA SER A 260 11.39 13.50 -3.91
C SER A 260 10.73 14.88 -3.86
N ALA A 261 9.46 14.97 -3.48
CA ALA A 261 8.71 16.22 -3.41
C ALA A 261 7.64 16.17 -2.30
N TYR A 262 7.14 17.32 -1.91
CA TYR A 262 6.11 17.47 -0.89
C TYR A 262 6.52 16.83 0.46
N LEU A 263 7.62 17.35 1.02
CA LEU A 263 8.21 16.83 2.26
C LEU A 263 7.98 17.81 3.40
N GLY A 264 7.25 17.39 4.43
CA GLY A 264 6.94 18.24 5.57
C GLY A 264 7.02 17.54 6.92
N ALA A 265 7.40 18.27 7.96
CA ALA A 265 7.46 17.74 9.32
C ALA A 265 6.06 17.43 9.89
N VAL A 266 5.00 18.08 9.38
CA VAL A 266 3.61 17.84 9.76
C VAL A 266 2.86 17.16 8.62
N ALA A 267 2.85 17.73 7.42
CA ALA A 267 2.25 17.11 6.25
C ALA A 267 3.13 17.33 5.01
N GLY A 268 3.11 16.39 4.08
CA GLY A 268 3.73 16.58 2.77
C GLY A 268 3.01 17.69 2.00
N ASP A 269 1.70 17.58 1.94
CA ASP A 269 0.80 18.61 1.39
C ASP A 269 -0.54 18.60 2.12
N VAL A 270 -1.38 19.59 1.86
CA VAL A 270 -2.72 19.69 2.44
C VAL A 270 -3.74 20.03 1.36
N ASP A 271 -4.98 19.59 1.59
CA ASP A 271 -6.09 19.89 0.68
C ASP A 271 -6.36 21.41 0.61
N ALA A 272 -7.02 21.85 -0.46
CA ALA A 272 -7.30 23.27 -0.71
C ALA A 272 -8.13 23.93 0.41
N ASP A 273 -9.02 23.18 1.04
CA ASP A 273 -9.89 23.60 2.14
C ASP A 273 -9.40 23.11 3.52
N ALA A 274 -8.12 22.75 3.64
CA ALA A 274 -7.56 22.15 4.83
C ALA A 274 -7.65 23.06 6.06
N ALA A 275 -7.96 22.45 7.21
CA ALA A 275 -7.90 23.07 8.53
C ALA A 275 -6.69 22.51 9.31
N VAL A 276 -5.63 23.32 9.42
CA VAL A 276 -4.40 22.94 10.12
C VAL A 276 -4.18 23.91 11.28
N SER A 277 -4.18 23.42 12.52
CA SER A 277 -4.04 24.27 13.70
C SER A 277 -3.32 23.58 14.86
N ASP A 278 -2.61 24.38 15.66
CA ASP A 278 -2.01 23.98 16.94
C ASP A 278 -1.01 22.80 16.85
N ASN A 279 -0.49 22.50 15.66
CA ASN A 279 0.49 21.44 15.48
C ASN A 279 1.90 21.95 15.85
N THR A 280 2.73 21.08 16.40
CA THR A 280 4.14 21.38 16.69
C THR A 280 5.06 20.30 16.14
N PHE A 281 6.25 20.73 15.75
CA PHE A 281 7.26 19.81 15.22
C PHE A 281 8.67 20.21 15.62
N THR A 282 9.55 19.23 15.67
CA THR A 282 10.99 19.47 15.83
C THR A 282 11.71 18.99 14.58
N SER A 283 12.36 19.91 13.86
CA SER A 283 13.22 19.59 12.73
C SER A 283 14.20 20.74 12.44
N GLU A 284 15.43 20.41 12.10
CA GLU A 284 16.43 21.37 11.62
C GLU A 284 16.38 21.57 10.10
N ARG A 285 15.70 20.68 9.37
CA ARG A 285 15.76 20.60 7.89
C ARG A 285 14.39 20.73 7.21
N LEU A 286 13.32 20.37 7.89
CA LEU A 286 11.98 20.34 7.32
C LEU A 286 11.18 21.56 7.78
N GLY A 287 10.39 22.14 6.86
CA GLY A 287 9.27 23.00 7.21
C GLY A 287 8.06 22.18 7.64
N ALA A 288 6.99 22.84 8.06
CA ALA A 288 5.75 22.15 8.43
C ALA A 288 5.12 21.42 7.25
N LEU A 289 5.02 22.12 6.10
CA LEU A 289 4.42 21.64 4.85
C LEU A 289 5.41 21.93 3.71
N ASP A 290 5.83 20.94 2.96
CA ASP A 290 6.71 21.06 1.78
C ASP A 290 7.79 22.17 1.91
N GLY A 291 8.51 22.20 3.01
CA GLY A 291 9.52 23.22 3.28
C GLY A 291 8.99 24.58 3.75
N ILE A 292 7.68 24.72 3.97
CA ILE A 292 7.05 25.96 4.46
C ILE A 292 6.88 25.90 5.97
N SER A 293 7.32 26.97 6.68
CA SER A 293 6.93 27.22 8.07
C SER A 293 5.51 27.76 8.10
N TYR A 294 4.56 26.96 8.49
CA TYR A 294 3.13 27.31 8.46
C TYR A 294 2.72 27.99 9.76
N ALA A 295 3.25 29.22 9.94
CA ALA A 295 3.11 29.99 11.18
C ALA A 295 1.65 30.19 11.61
N GLY A 296 1.36 29.90 12.88
CA GLY A 296 0.01 29.98 13.46
C GLY A 296 -0.84 28.71 13.25
N HIS A 297 -0.35 27.75 12.48
CA HIS A 297 -1.02 26.48 12.21
C HIS A 297 -0.14 25.28 12.53
N ALA A 298 1.18 25.46 12.41
CA ALA A 298 2.17 24.46 12.78
C ALA A 298 3.48 25.18 13.12
N GLU A 299 3.95 25.06 14.34
CA GLU A 299 5.10 25.81 14.83
C GLU A 299 6.30 24.90 15.06
N PRO A 300 7.51 25.29 14.59
CA PRO A 300 8.73 24.62 14.97
C PRO A 300 9.06 24.89 16.43
N VAL A 301 9.30 23.84 17.18
CA VAL A 301 9.70 23.92 18.59
C VAL A 301 10.98 23.10 18.84
N ASP A 302 11.70 23.41 19.89
CA ASP A 302 12.81 22.56 20.31
C ASP A 302 12.31 21.28 21.01
N PHE A 303 13.20 20.31 21.14
CA PHE A 303 12.85 19.00 21.72
C PHE A 303 12.44 19.12 23.21
N ASP A 304 13.03 20.07 23.96
CA ASP A 304 12.66 20.33 25.33
C ASP A 304 11.20 20.80 25.47
N THR A 305 10.81 21.73 24.62
CA THR A 305 9.43 22.23 24.53
C THR A 305 8.47 21.10 24.15
N LEU A 306 8.83 20.27 23.18
CA LEU A 306 8.01 19.15 22.74
C LEU A 306 7.80 18.12 23.86
N CYS A 307 8.87 17.76 24.58
CA CYS A 307 8.82 16.83 25.72
C CYS A 307 8.13 17.39 26.98
N THR A 308 7.95 18.69 27.06
CA THR A 308 7.26 19.34 28.19
C THR A 308 5.84 19.81 27.82
N THR A 309 5.40 19.59 26.61
CA THR A 309 4.03 19.89 26.16
C THR A 309 3.01 19.12 27.01
N PRO A 310 1.93 19.79 27.46
CA PRO A 310 0.87 19.11 28.20
C PRO A 310 0.28 17.92 27.44
N GLY A 311 0.21 16.76 28.11
CA GLY A 311 -0.30 15.55 27.48
C GLY A 311 0.72 14.73 26.69
N VAL A 312 2.01 15.09 26.73
CA VAL A 312 3.06 14.29 26.09
C VAL A 312 3.03 12.84 26.59
N PRO A 313 2.98 11.85 25.69
CA PRO A 313 3.00 10.45 26.09
C PRO A 313 4.35 10.06 26.70
N GLU A 314 4.33 9.20 27.73
CA GLU A 314 5.56 8.63 28.31
C GLU A 314 6.45 7.97 27.24
N SER A 315 5.83 7.31 26.28
CA SER A 315 6.53 6.68 25.14
C SER A 315 7.25 7.68 24.24
N PHE A 316 6.73 8.90 24.11
CA PHE A 316 7.32 9.93 23.25
C PHE A 316 8.59 10.52 23.91
N SER A 317 8.52 10.81 25.19
CA SER A 317 9.64 11.36 25.99
C SER A 317 10.64 10.29 26.46
N ARG A 318 10.40 9.01 26.16
CA ARG A 318 11.35 7.94 26.43
C ARG A 318 12.49 7.95 25.41
N LEU A 319 13.71 7.96 25.91
CA LEU A 319 14.96 7.97 25.15
C LEU A 319 15.78 6.73 25.46
N GLU A 320 16.75 6.45 24.61
CA GLU A 320 17.70 5.34 24.76
C GLU A 320 19.13 5.87 24.62
N LEU A 321 19.96 5.56 25.58
CA LEU A 321 21.38 5.86 25.51
C LEU A 321 22.17 4.61 25.19
N THR A 322 22.76 4.58 24.01
CA THR A 322 23.55 3.44 23.55
C THR A 322 25.02 3.61 23.93
N PHE A 323 25.51 2.71 24.75
CA PHE A 323 26.92 2.65 25.15
C PHE A 323 27.70 1.77 24.16
N VAL A 324 28.75 2.36 23.56
CA VAL A 324 29.58 1.69 22.56
C VAL A 324 31.03 1.67 22.99
N ALA A 325 31.67 0.50 23.01
CA ALA A 325 33.10 0.35 23.26
C ALA A 325 33.77 -0.40 22.08
N ASP A 326 34.85 0.17 21.54
CA ASP A 326 35.55 -0.40 20.38
C ASP A 326 34.62 -0.72 19.19
N GLY A 327 33.56 0.08 18.96
CA GLY A 327 32.59 -0.09 17.88
C GLY A 327 31.53 -1.18 18.13
N VAL A 328 31.50 -1.76 19.34
CA VAL A 328 30.52 -2.77 19.75
C VAL A 328 29.56 -2.17 20.77
N VAL A 329 28.26 -2.37 20.58
CA VAL A 329 27.25 -1.96 21.57
C VAL A 329 27.43 -2.81 22.82
N VAL A 330 27.66 -2.14 23.94
CA VAL A 330 27.82 -2.74 25.24
C VAL A 330 26.48 -2.90 25.93
N GLU A 331 25.71 -1.81 25.94
CA GLU A 331 24.38 -1.76 26.56
C GLU A 331 23.56 -0.64 25.95
N VAL A 332 22.23 -0.78 25.96
CA VAL A 332 21.27 0.27 25.64
C VAL A 332 20.44 0.52 26.90
N VAL A 333 20.55 1.72 27.47
CA VAL A 333 19.85 2.11 28.70
C VAL A 333 18.71 3.05 28.36
N PRO A 334 17.46 2.63 28.55
CA PRO A 334 16.31 3.52 28.40
C PRO A 334 16.19 4.48 29.59
N PHE A 335 15.80 5.72 29.32
CA PHE A 335 15.54 6.73 30.34
C PHE A 335 14.44 7.71 29.89
N GLN A 336 13.81 8.41 30.82
CA GLN A 336 12.86 9.46 30.50
C GLN A 336 13.57 10.78 30.32
N TYR A 337 13.09 11.60 29.42
CA TYR A 337 13.57 12.97 29.26
C TYR A 337 13.44 13.76 30.60
N GLY A 338 14.48 14.46 30.95
CA GLY A 338 14.56 15.17 32.24
C GLY A 338 14.99 14.31 33.45
N GLU A 339 15.07 13.00 33.28
CA GLU A 339 15.63 12.08 34.29
C GLU A 339 17.07 11.73 33.97
N GLY A 340 17.85 11.36 34.97
CA GLY A 340 19.21 10.81 34.79
C GLY A 340 19.16 9.29 34.65
N ILE A 341 20.27 8.70 34.20
CA ILE A 341 20.46 7.24 34.25
C ILE A 341 20.98 6.88 35.65
N ASP A 342 20.41 5.83 36.24
CA ASP A 342 20.73 5.39 37.61
C ASP A 342 22.16 4.85 37.75
N ALA A 343 22.67 4.19 36.73
CA ALA A 343 24.02 3.61 36.72
C ALA A 343 24.59 3.55 35.31
N LEU A 344 25.90 3.79 35.23
CA LEU A 344 26.62 3.53 33.95
C LEU A 344 26.94 2.03 33.84
N PRO A 345 26.85 1.46 32.63
CA PRO A 345 27.21 0.07 32.40
C PRO A 345 28.70 -0.21 32.66
N GLU A 346 29.01 -1.46 33.00
CA GLU A 346 30.40 -1.87 33.15
C GLU A 346 31.16 -1.77 31.82
N ILE A 347 32.32 -1.12 31.88
CA ILE A 347 33.18 -1.01 30.70
C ILE A 347 33.89 -2.34 30.44
N PRO A 348 33.85 -2.87 29.21
CA PRO A 348 34.56 -4.10 28.88
C PRO A 348 36.07 -3.96 29.17
N ALA A 349 36.61 -4.90 29.92
CA ALA A 349 38.02 -4.89 30.31
C ALA A 349 38.96 -5.13 29.07
N LYS A 350 39.89 -4.19 28.83
CA LYS A 350 40.87 -4.32 27.76
C LYS A 350 42.28 -4.38 28.36
N LYS A 351 43.04 -5.43 28.05
CA LYS A 351 44.37 -5.67 28.62
C LYS A 351 45.30 -4.48 28.38
N GLY A 352 45.80 -3.88 29.46
CA GLY A 352 46.75 -2.76 29.41
C GLY A 352 46.11 -1.37 29.19
N CYS A 353 44.77 -1.27 29.29
CA CYS A 353 44.04 -0.03 29.17
C CYS A 353 43.25 0.25 30.45
N SER A 354 43.17 1.53 30.83
CA SER A 354 42.13 2.02 31.74
C SER A 354 41.11 2.79 30.90
N ALA A 355 39.83 2.57 31.10
CA ALA A 355 38.76 3.22 30.37
C ALA A 355 37.74 3.86 31.31
N SER A 356 37.12 4.94 30.88
CA SER A 356 35.98 5.57 31.52
C SER A 356 34.99 5.98 30.44
N TRP A 357 33.71 5.98 30.78
CA TRP A 357 32.73 6.65 29.92
C TRP A 357 32.97 8.14 29.92
N PRO A 358 32.76 8.84 28.80
CA PRO A 358 32.97 10.28 28.67
C PRO A 358 32.09 11.12 29.61
#